data_c5eba902701cc939f61a4b121303c0f8
#
_entry.id   c5eba902701cc939f61a4b121303c0f8
#
_cell.length_a   1.000
_cell.length_b   1.000
_cell.length_c   1.000
_cell.angle_alpha   90.00
_cell.angle_beta   90.00
_cell.angle_gamma   90.00
#
_symmetry.space_group_name_H-M   'P 1'
#
loop_
_entity.id
_entity.type
_entity.pdbx_description
1 polymer ?
#
loop_
_entity_poly.entity_id
_entity_poly.type
_entity_poly.pdbx_seq_one_letter_code
_entity_poly.pdbx_strand_id
1 'polypeptide(L)'
;MVGRRLEANFHLISCDTSASKNIKKCVEEAGIKPLRIVYQSLGSAASVLEKHEKDLGVVLIDIGGGTTEIAVMSLGGVVYSKSLRVAGDALDQSIIAYMRKKMNLMIGDSTAEKIKKEIGTAIPSTDNTFLMKGRDIRSGTPKEIELTEKDACEALMPILNQILGGIKEALENTPPELSADLIDMGLVLTGGGALLKNIDKLISQDTGLPVTIADDPLSCVAIGTGRALENEELFSTMLS
;
A
#
# COMPACT_ATOMS: atom_id res chain seq x y z
N MET A 1 -36.16 8.68 28.61
CA MET A 1 -34.79 8.95 29.11
C MET A 1 -34.37 10.30 28.55
N VAL A 2 -33.97 11.25 29.37
CA VAL A 2 -33.44 12.54 28.92
C VAL A 2 -31.94 12.48 29.19
N GLY A 3 -31.14 12.35 28.13
CA GLY A 3 -29.69 12.40 28.24
C GLY A 3 -29.23 13.83 28.50
N ARG A 4 -28.28 14.01 29.43
CA ARG A 4 -27.67 15.32 29.75
C ARG A 4 -26.42 15.64 28.95
N ARG A 5 -25.87 14.68 28.20
CA ARG A 5 -24.68 14.83 27.39
C ARG A 5 -24.79 13.95 26.16
N LEU A 6 -24.48 14.49 24.99
CA LEU A 6 -24.31 13.77 23.73
C LEU A 6 -22.86 13.98 23.30
N GLU A 7 -22.14 12.90 23.08
CA GLU A 7 -20.81 12.92 22.43
C GLU A 7 -20.95 12.27 21.07
N ALA A 8 -20.40 12.92 20.06
CA ALA A 8 -20.33 12.38 18.71
C ALA A 8 -18.89 12.55 18.19
N ASN A 9 -18.31 11.46 17.74
CA ASN A 9 -17.00 11.47 17.10
C ASN A 9 -17.20 11.52 15.59
N PHE A 10 -16.51 12.45 14.94
CA PHE A 10 -16.54 12.60 13.50
C PHE A 10 -15.14 12.40 12.94
N HIS A 11 -15.03 11.63 11.87
CA HIS A 11 -13.82 11.56 11.07
C HIS A 11 -13.98 12.45 9.83
N LEU A 12 -13.15 13.49 9.73
CA LEU A 12 -13.21 14.45 8.65
C LEU A 12 -12.09 14.16 7.63
N ILE A 13 -12.48 13.72 6.44
CA ILE A 13 -11.54 13.53 5.32
C ILE A 13 -11.62 14.77 4.42
N SER A 14 -10.51 15.47 4.26
CA SER A 14 -10.40 16.62 3.37
C SER A 14 -9.49 16.30 2.18
N CYS A 15 -9.80 16.83 1.01
CA CYS A 15 -8.97 16.72 -0.18
C CYS A 15 -8.78 18.09 -0.85
N ASP A 16 -7.73 18.21 -1.65
CA ASP A 16 -7.53 19.39 -2.48
C ASP A 16 -8.64 19.51 -3.53
N THR A 17 -9.34 20.65 -3.52
CA THR A 17 -10.47 20.88 -4.42
C THR A 17 -10.06 20.89 -5.88
N SER A 18 -8.83 21.36 -6.21
CA SER A 18 -8.34 21.41 -7.58
C SER A 18 -8.03 20.02 -8.09
N ALA A 19 -7.39 19.17 -7.26
CA ALA A 19 -7.11 17.77 -7.59
C ALA A 19 -8.40 16.98 -7.82
N SER A 20 -9.38 17.13 -6.94
CA SER A 20 -10.69 16.48 -7.05
C SER A 20 -11.43 16.90 -8.34
N LYS A 21 -11.45 18.21 -8.66
CA LYS A 21 -12.05 18.71 -9.89
C LYS A 21 -11.34 18.21 -11.14
N ASN A 22 -10.01 18.13 -11.13
CA ASN A 22 -9.23 17.62 -12.25
C ASN A 22 -9.52 16.15 -12.53
N ILE A 23 -9.57 15.32 -11.48
CA ILE A 23 -9.93 13.89 -11.62
C ILE A 23 -11.33 13.77 -12.25
N LYS A 24 -12.30 14.51 -11.70
CA LYS A 24 -13.67 14.51 -12.23
C LYS A 24 -13.71 14.92 -13.71
N LYS A 25 -13.01 15.98 -14.08
CA LYS A 25 -12.92 16.45 -15.44
C LYS A 25 -12.29 15.44 -16.40
N CYS A 26 -11.20 14.76 -16.00
CA CYS A 26 -10.58 13.70 -16.80
C CYS A 26 -11.55 12.55 -17.08
N VAL A 27 -12.34 12.14 -16.08
CA VAL A 27 -13.34 11.09 -16.22
C VAL A 27 -14.48 11.52 -17.16
N GLU A 28 -14.94 12.76 -17.05
CA GLU A 28 -15.97 13.35 -17.92
C GLU A 28 -15.47 13.47 -19.38
N GLU A 29 -14.21 13.89 -19.59
CA GLU A 29 -13.58 13.95 -20.91
C GLU A 29 -13.41 12.58 -21.57
N ALA A 30 -13.28 11.51 -20.76
CA ALA A 30 -13.31 10.12 -21.23
C ALA A 30 -14.73 9.62 -21.57
N GLY A 31 -15.77 10.48 -21.50
CA GLY A 31 -17.15 10.14 -21.81
C GLY A 31 -17.87 9.40 -20.67
N ILE A 32 -17.31 9.35 -19.48
CA ILE A 32 -17.88 8.68 -18.31
C ILE A 32 -18.43 9.74 -17.36
N LYS A 33 -19.66 9.55 -16.86
CA LYS A 33 -20.24 10.44 -15.86
C LYS A 33 -19.85 9.98 -14.47
N PRO A 34 -18.96 10.68 -13.73
CA PRO A 34 -18.64 10.33 -12.36
C PRO A 34 -19.85 10.61 -11.46
N LEU A 35 -20.23 9.64 -10.67
CA LEU A 35 -21.32 9.81 -9.70
C LEU A 35 -20.82 10.50 -8.44
N ARG A 36 -19.71 9.99 -7.87
CA ARG A 36 -19.09 10.50 -6.65
C ARG A 36 -17.59 10.17 -6.63
N ILE A 37 -16.88 10.82 -5.71
CA ILE A 37 -15.48 10.52 -5.35
C ILE A 37 -15.53 9.88 -3.97
N VAL A 38 -14.88 8.73 -3.81
CA VAL A 38 -14.79 7.99 -2.56
C VAL A 38 -13.32 7.90 -2.14
N TYR A 39 -13.06 7.90 -0.84
CA TYR A 39 -11.72 7.71 -0.32
C TYR A 39 -11.23 6.27 -0.62
N GLN A 40 -10.02 6.15 -1.15
CA GLN A 40 -9.49 4.88 -1.67
C GLN A 40 -9.49 3.75 -0.63
N SER A 41 -9.06 4.05 0.61
CA SER A 41 -9.02 3.04 1.68
C SER A 41 -10.40 2.47 2.04
N LEU A 42 -11.48 3.26 1.91
CA LEU A 42 -12.84 2.75 2.08
C LEU A 42 -13.22 1.79 0.95
N GLY A 43 -12.77 2.08 -0.29
CA GLY A 43 -12.94 1.18 -1.42
C GLY A 43 -12.22 -0.15 -1.16
N SER A 44 -10.93 -0.12 -0.82
CA SER A 44 -10.17 -1.34 -0.50
C SER A 44 -10.81 -2.11 0.65
N ALA A 45 -11.22 -1.42 1.75
CA ALA A 45 -11.90 -2.04 2.89
C ALA A 45 -13.21 -2.76 2.50
N ALA A 46 -13.98 -2.18 1.59
CA ALA A 46 -15.22 -2.79 1.11
C ALA A 46 -15.00 -4.11 0.37
N SER A 47 -13.81 -4.30 -0.25
CA SER A 47 -13.47 -5.51 -0.98
C SER A 47 -12.88 -6.62 -0.10
N VAL A 48 -12.08 -6.27 0.93
CA VAL A 48 -11.25 -7.25 1.64
C VAL A 48 -11.70 -7.53 3.07
N LEU A 49 -12.38 -6.56 3.73
CA LEU A 49 -12.78 -6.72 5.13
C LEU A 49 -14.16 -7.36 5.24
N GLU A 50 -14.27 -8.39 6.09
CA GLU A 50 -15.53 -8.96 6.52
C GLU A 50 -16.26 -8.03 7.49
N LYS A 51 -17.54 -8.31 7.76
CA LYS A 51 -18.36 -7.44 8.63
C LYS A 51 -17.76 -7.32 10.04
N HIS A 52 -17.31 -8.43 10.62
CA HIS A 52 -16.73 -8.42 11.97
C HIS A 52 -15.39 -7.68 12.03
N GLU A 53 -14.57 -7.72 10.97
CA GLU A 53 -13.32 -6.97 10.89
C GLU A 53 -13.57 -5.47 10.77
N LYS A 54 -14.67 -5.07 10.11
CA LYS A 54 -15.09 -3.66 10.02
C LYS A 54 -15.59 -3.11 11.35
N ASP A 55 -16.17 -3.96 12.19
CA ASP A 55 -16.68 -3.56 13.51
C ASP A 55 -15.55 -3.47 14.55
N LEU A 56 -14.54 -4.30 14.45
CA LEU A 56 -13.32 -4.30 15.27
C LEU A 56 -12.24 -3.38 14.68
N GLY A 57 -11.11 -3.26 15.36
CA GLY A 57 -9.97 -2.52 14.86
C GLY A 57 -9.13 -3.35 13.87
N VAL A 58 -8.86 -2.82 12.67
CA VAL A 58 -7.97 -3.43 11.68
C VAL A 58 -7.14 -2.36 10.98
N VAL A 59 -5.90 -2.67 10.60
CA VAL A 59 -5.08 -1.76 9.77
C VAL A 59 -5.08 -2.23 8.33
N LEU A 60 -5.54 -1.38 7.43
CA LEU A 60 -5.47 -1.59 6.00
C LEU A 60 -4.28 -0.83 5.42
N ILE A 61 -3.44 -1.51 4.65
CA ILE A 61 -2.26 -0.95 4.00
C ILE A 61 -2.35 -1.21 2.51
N ASP A 62 -2.49 -0.16 1.72
CA ASP A 62 -2.49 -0.22 0.26
C ASP A 62 -1.14 0.29 -0.26
N ILE A 63 -0.31 -0.60 -0.78
CA ILE A 63 0.99 -0.26 -1.37
C ILE A 63 0.81 -0.20 -2.89
N GLY A 64 0.54 1.01 -3.40
CA GLY A 64 0.34 1.27 -4.81
C GLY A 64 1.63 1.41 -5.62
N GLY A 65 1.55 2.10 -6.76
CA GLY A 65 2.70 2.50 -7.57
C GLY A 65 3.44 3.69 -6.96
N GLY A 66 2.74 4.81 -6.75
CA GLY A 66 3.33 6.07 -6.27
C GLY A 66 3.16 6.34 -4.78
N THR A 67 2.14 5.77 -4.14
CA THR A 67 1.81 6.02 -2.73
C THR A 67 1.53 4.74 -1.96
N THR A 68 1.82 4.78 -0.67
CA THR A 68 1.36 3.79 0.32
C THR A 68 0.34 4.47 1.24
N GLU A 69 -0.89 3.95 1.23
CA GLU A 69 -1.97 4.40 2.09
C GLU A 69 -2.11 3.45 3.28
N ILE A 70 -2.10 4.01 4.48
CA ILE A 70 -2.26 3.27 5.73
C ILE A 70 -3.50 3.81 6.41
N ALA A 71 -4.48 2.96 6.69
CA ALA A 71 -5.72 3.35 7.34
C ALA A 71 -6.03 2.41 8.51
N VAL A 72 -6.24 2.97 9.68
CA VAL A 72 -6.80 2.24 10.83
C VAL A 72 -8.32 2.36 10.75
N MET A 73 -8.98 1.23 10.67
CA MET A 73 -10.43 1.12 10.49
C MET A 73 -11.08 0.57 11.76
N SER A 74 -12.23 1.11 12.14
CA SER A 74 -13.09 0.55 13.19
C SER A 74 -14.51 1.04 12.99
N LEU A 75 -15.49 0.24 13.35
CA LEU A 75 -16.93 0.53 13.22
C LEU A 75 -17.32 0.96 11.80
N GLY A 76 -16.67 0.38 10.79
CA GLY A 76 -16.90 0.69 9.38
C GLY A 76 -16.34 2.05 8.91
N GLY A 77 -15.67 2.81 9.79
CA GLY A 77 -15.05 4.10 9.47
C GLY A 77 -13.53 4.10 9.56
N VAL A 78 -12.91 5.16 9.06
CA VAL A 78 -11.47 5.39 9.18
C VAL A 78 -11.20 6.19 10.46
N VAL A 79 -10.44 5.62 11.39
CA VAL A 79 -10.07 6.27 12.66
C VAL A 79 -8.80 7.10 12.54
N TYR A 80 -7.84 6.58 11.80
CA TYR A 80 -6.58 7.24 11.47
C TYR A 80 -6.17 6.89 10.05
N SER A 81 -5.59 7.83 9.34
CA SER A 81 -5.02 7.54 8.03
C SER A 81 -3.73 8.32 7.79
N LYS A 82 -2.83 7.70 7.04
CA LYS A 82 -1.58 8.28 6.61
C LYS A 82 -1.27 7.89 5.17
N SER A 83 -0.87 8.86 4.38
CA SER A 83 -0.37 8.66 3.02
C SER A 83 1.13 8.94 2.96
N LEU A 84 1.87 8.01 2.37
CA LEU A 84 3.30 8.14 2.11
C LEU A 84 3.51 8.19 0.59
N ARG A 85 4.33 9.14 0.12
CA ARG A 85 4.75 9.18 -1.30
C ARG A 85 5.92 8.23 -1.55
N VAL A 86 5.77 7.00 -1.08
CA VAL A 86 6.77 5.93 -1.14
C VAL A 86 6.04 4.63 -1.42
N ALA A 87 6.28 4.01 -2.57
CA ALA A 87 5.63 2.77 -2.99
C ALA A 87 6.42 2.08 -4.14
N GLY A 88 5.74 1.41 -5.06
CA GLY A 88 6.33 0.63 -6.14
C GLY A 88 7.38 1.36 -7.00
N ASP A 89 7.10 2.61 -7.36
CA ASP A 89 8.02 3.42 -8.18
C ASP A 89 9.29 3.78 -7.40
N ALA A 90 9.16 4.06 -6.10
CA ALA A 90 10.31 4.32 -5.24
C ALA A 90 11.19 3.07 -5.06
N LEU A 91 10.58 1.87 -5.01
CA LEU A 91 11.31 0.61 -5.00
C LEU A 91 12.14 0.43 -6.29
N ASP A 92 11.58 0.74 -7.46
CA ASP A 92 12.29 0.69 -8.74
C ASP A 92 13.46 1.67 -8.78
N GLN A 93 13.26 2.91 -8.32
CA GLN A 93 14.32 3.91 -8.24
C GLN A 93 15.43 3.49 -7.26
N SER A 94 15.08 2.82 -6.16
CA SER A 94 16.06 2.28 -5.21
C SER A 94 16.93 1.18 -5.85
N ILE A 95 16.33 0.31 -6.65
CA ILE A 95 17.08 -0.69 -7.43
C ILE A 95 18.04 0.00 -8.41
N ILE A 96 17.57 1.01 -9.17
CA ILE A 96 18.44 1.76 -10.11
C ILE A 96 19.62 2.40 -9.37
N ALA A 97 19.36 3.01 -8.21
CA ALA A 97 20.39 3.63 -7.39
C ALA A 97 21.41 2.60 -6.87
N TYR A 98 20.94 1.43 -6.40
CA TYR A 98 21.78 0.33 -5.97
C TYR A 98 22.67 -0.18 -7.10
N MET A 99 22.09 -0.46 -8.27
CA MET A 99 22.80 -0.92 -9.45
C MET A 99 23.90 0.06 -9.87
N ARG A 100 23.59 1.34 -9.86
CA ARG A 100 24.55 2.40 -10.16
C ARG A 100 25.68 2.46 -9.14
N LYS A 101 25.35 2.42 -7.85
CA LYS A 101 26.32 2.63 -6.76
C LYS A 101 27.18 1.41 -6.47
N LYS A 102 26.58 0.23 -6.41
CA LYS A 102 27.22 -1.02 -6.00
C LYS A 102 27.80 -1.80 -7.17
N MET A 103 27.06 -1.84 -8.29
CA MET A 103 27.41 -2.69 -9.44
C MET A 103 28.07 -1.91 -10.60
N ASN A 104 28.19 -0.57 -10.48
CA ASN A 104 28.64 0.33 -11.55
C ASN A 104 27.88 0.11 -12.87
N LEU A 105 26.61 -0.20 -12.78
CA LEU A 105 25.77 -0.53 -13.93
C LEU A 105 24.60 0.46 -14.05
N MET A 106 24.38 0.96 -15.25
CA MET A 106 23.22 1.80 -15.58
C MET A 106 22.14 0.93 -16.18
N ILE A 107 20.94 1.01 -15.59
CA ILE A 107 19.72 0.33 -16.05
C ILE A 107 18.57 1.33 -16.13
N GLY A 108 17.52 1.00 -16.88
CA GLY A 108 16.28 1.79 -16.97
C GLY A 108 15.17 1.27 -16.05
N ASP A 109 14.07 2.05 -15.96
CA ASP A 109 12.93 1.76 -15.08
C ASP A 109 12.31 0.38 -15.38
N SER A 110 12.11 0.02 -16.65
CA SER A 110 11.55 -1.28 -17.02
C SER A 110 12.42 -2.47 -16.56
N THR A 111 13.74 -2.29 -16.54
CA THR A 111 14.67 -3.32 -16.05
C THR A 111 14.58 -3.42 -14.52
N ALA A 112 14.50 -2.29 -13.83
CA ALA A 112 14.34 -2.26 -12.37
C ALA A 112 13.03 -2.93 -11.93
N GLU A 113 11.93 -2.60 -12.59
CA GLU A 113 10.63 -3.24 -12.34
C GLU A 113 10.69 -4.76 -12.58
N LYS A 114 11.40 -5.20 -13.64
CA LYS A 114 11.58 -6.62 -13.90
C LYS A 114 12.39 -7.30 -12.79
N ILE A 115 13.49 -6.70 -12.32
CA ILE A 115 14.26 -7.20 -11.18
C ILE A 115 13.38 -7.32 -9.94
N LYS A 116 12.59 -6.28 -9.63
CA LYS A 116 11.65 -6.28 -8.50
C LYS A 116 10.66 -7.45 -8.58
N LYS A 117 10.09 -7.72 -9.76
CA LYS A 117 9.10 -8.78 -9.96
C LYS A 117 9.69 -10.18 -9.92
N GLU A 118 10.89 -10.39 -10.48
CA GLU A 118 11.50 -11.71 -10.63
C GLU A 118 12.18 -12.19 -9.33
N ILE A 119 13.03 -11.34 -8.75
CA ILE A 119 13.84 -11.69 -7.58
C ILE A 119 13.70 -10.74 -6.39
N GLY A 120 12.83 -9.71 -6.50
CA GLY A 120 12.56 -8.78 -5.40
C GLY A 120 11.96 -9.52 -4.21
N THR A 121 12.53 -9.31 -3.03
CA THR A 121 12.05 -9.88 -1.78
C THR A 121 12.32 -8.94 -0.61
N ALA A 122 11.42 -8.90 0.35
CA ALA A 122 11.62 -8.15 1.59
C ALA A 122 12.52 -8.92 2.59
N ILE A 123 12.52 -10.25 2.52
CA ILE A 123 13.41 -11.13 3.29
C ILE A 123 13.95 -12.20 2.34
N PRO A 124 15.28 -12.29 2.14
CA PRO A 124 15.86 -13.33 1.30
C PRO A 124 15.54 -14.72 1.86
N SER A 125 15.06 -15.60 1.02
CA SER A 125 14.66 -16.95 1.41
C SER A 125 15.24 -18.05 0.54
N THR A 126 15.81 -17.69 -0.62
CA THR A 126 16.40 -18.61 -1.58
C THR A 126 17.70 -18.06 -2.14
N ASP A 127 18.46 -18.92 -2.81
CA ASP A 127 19.65 -18.54 -3.59
C ASP A 127 19.31 -18.22 -5.07
N ASN A 128 18.06 -17.83 -5.33
CA ASN A 128 17.65 -17.48 -6.68
C ASN A 128 18.48 -16.32 -7.24
N THR A 129 18.81 -16.44 -8.51
CA THR A 129 19.56 -15.45 -9.25
C THR A 129 18.80 -14.98 -10.49
N PHE A 130 19.10 -13.79 -10.94
CA PHE A 130 18.52 -13.19 -12.14
C PHE A 130 19.61 -12.58 -13.00
N LEU A 131 19.74 -13.12 -14.22
CA LEU A 131 20.70 -12.63 -15.20
C LEU A 131 20.12 -11.40 -15.91
N MET A 132 20.82 -10.28 -15.81
CA MET A 132 20.36 -9.02 -16.38
C MET A 132 21.45 -8.30 -17.17
N LYS A 133 21.01 -7.41 -18.06
CA LYS A 133 21.90 -6.60 -18.92
C LYS A 133 21.74 -5.12 -18.60
N GLY A 134 22.85 -4.42 -18.62
CA GLY A 134 22.90 -2.98 -18.47
C GLY A 134 24.13 -2.40 -19.15
N ARG A 135 24.36 -1.10 -18.97
CA ARG A 135 25.53 -0.41 -19.48
C ARG A 135 26.52 -0.16 -18.34
N ASP A 136 27.73 -0.68 -18.47
CA ASP A 136 28.81 -0.38 -17.54
C ASP A 136 29.13 1.12 -17.56
N ILE A 137 29.15 1.74 -16.36
CA ILE A 137 29.30 3.20 -16.23
C ILE A 137 30.72 3.65 -16.58
N ARG A 138 31.72 2.81 -16.36
CA ARG A 138 33.14 3.15 -16.59
C ARG A 138 33.52 3.03 -18.06
N SER A 139 33.16 1.90 -18.68
CA SER A 139 33.52 1.60 -20.08
C SER A 139 32.50 2.09 -21.09
N GLY A 140 31.25 2.35 -20.66
CA GLY A 140 30.13 2.67 -21.55
C GLY A 140 29.59 1.49 -22.35
N THR A 141 30.17 0.30 -22.21
CA THR A 141 29.81 -0.90 -22.99
C THR A 141 28.67 -1.68 -22.34
N PRO A 142 27.89 -2.46 -23.12
CA PRO A 142 26.97 -3.43 -22.57
C PRO A 142 27.67 -4.44 -21.66
N LYS A 143 27.05 -4.74 -20.53
CA LYS A 143 27.55 -5.72 -19.56
C LYS A 143 26.39 -6.54 -19.03
N GLU A 144 26.65 -7.81 -18.83
CA GLU A 144 25.73 -8.75 -18.21
C GLU A 144 26.23 -9.09 -16.81
N ILE A 145 25.31 -9.11 -15.84
CA ILE A 145 25.58 -9.48 -14.45
C ILE A 145 24.48 -10.38 -13.91
N GLU A 146 24.84 -11.20 -12.97
CA GLU A 146 23.92 -12.03 -12.19
C GLU A 146 23.65 -11.35 -10.84
N LEU A 147 22.38 -11.17 -10.51
CA LEU A 147 21.90 -10.62 -9.24
C LEU A 147 21.29 -11.71 -8.39
N THR A 148 21.50 -11.64 -7.08
CA THR A 148 20.90 -12.54 -6.10
C THR A 148 19.67 -11.91 -5.43
N GLU A 149 18.79 -12.73 -4.83
CA GLU A 149 17.72 -12.22 -3.96
C GLU A 149 18.25 -11.32 -2.84
N LYS A 150 19.47 -11.59 -2.35
CA LYS A 150 20.11 -10.77 -1.32
C LYS A 150 20.46 -9.37 -1.85
N ASP A 151 20.96 -9.26 -3.06
CA ASP A 151 21.23 -7.97 -3.69
C ASP A 151 19.95 -7.18 -3.90
N ALA A 152 18.88 -7.84 -4.37
CA ALA A 152 17.57 -7.22 -4.56
C ALA A 152 16.98 -6.75 -3.23
N CYS A 153 17.06 -7.54 -2.17
CA CYS A 153 16.62 -7.17 -0.84
C CYS A 153 17.40 -5.95 -0.31
N GLU A 154 18.76 -5.95 -0.43
CA GLU A 154 19.59 -4.81 -0.02
C GLU A 154 19.19 -3.53 -0.77
N ALA A 155 18.87 -3.65 -2.06
CA ALA A 155 18.41 -2.53 -2.88
C ALA A 155 17.04 -1.99 -2.43
N LEU A 156 16.12 -2.84 -2.02
CA LEU A 156 14.75 -2.47 -1.65
C LEU A 156 14.63 -1.95 -0.20
N MET A 157 15.51 -2.39 0.69
CA MET A 157 15.44 -2.14 2.13
C MET A 157 15.30 -0.66 2.53
N PRO A 158 16.01 0.31 1.90
CA PRO A 158 15.84 1.72 2.25
C PRO A 158 14.41 2.24 2.08
N ILE A 159 13.67 1.71 1.13
CA ILE A 159 12.28 2.08 0.85
C ILE A 159 11.33 1.30 1.75
N LEU A 160 11.57 0.02 1.95
CA LEU A 160 10.80 -0.81 2.88
C LEU A 160 10.84 -0.25 4.31
N ASN A 161 11.99 0.24 4.77
CA ASN A 161 12.11 0.89 6.08
C ASN A 161 11.27 2.17 6.20
N GLN A 162 11.08 2.92 5.12
CA GLN A 162 10.19 4.09 5.14
C GLN A 162 8.72 3.66 5.27
N ILE A 163 8.32 2.60 4.59
CA ILE A 163 6.97 2.02 4.70
C ILE A 163 6.74 1.51 6.13
N LEU A 164 7.68 0.73 6.68
CA LEU A 164 7.63 0.25 8.07
C LEU A 164 7.54 1.41 9.08
N GLY A 165 8.30 2.48 8.88
CA GLY A 165 8.21 3.68 9.71
C GLY A 165 6.82 4.31 9.67
N GLY A 166 6.19 4.36 8.49
CA GLY A 166 4.82 4.86 8.36
C GLY A 166 3.78 3.99 9.04
N ILE A 167 3.96 2.66 8.98
CA ILE A 167 3.09 1.70 9.67
C ILE A 167 3.21 1.88 11.19
N LYS A 168 4.42 1.97 11.73
CA LYS A 168 4.64 2.20 13.17
C LYS A 168 4.01 3.49 13.64
N GLU A 169 4.19 4.57 12.89
CA GLU A 169 3.55 5.85 13.22
C GLU A 169 2.03 5.76 13.23
N ALA A 170 1.43 4.99 12.30
CA ALA A 170 -0.01 4.78 12.31
C ALA A 170 -0.46 3.98 13.54
N LEU A 171 0.29 2.94 13.92
CA LEU A 171 0.01 2.16 15.13
C LEU A 171 0.16 3.00 16.41
N GLU A 172 1.18 3.85 16.49
CA GLU A 172 1.39 4.77 17.62
C GLU A 172 0.27 5.80 17.78
N ASN A 173 -0.35 6.22 16.68
CA ASN A 173 -1.48 7.16 16.67
C ASN A 173 -2.85 6.47 16.77
N THR A 174 -2.87 5.15 16.89
CA THR A 174 -4.11 4.38 17.09
C THR A 174 -4.58 4.50 18.53
N PRO A 175 -5.87 4.78 18.80
CA PRO A 175 -6.41 4.80 20.14
C PRO A 175 -6.13 3.48 20.89
N PRO A 176 -5.78 3.54 22.20
CA PRO A 176 -5.43 2.35 22.98
C PRO A 176 -6.55 1.28 23.00
N GLU A 177 -7.80 1.70 22.93
CA GLU A 177 -8.97 0.82 22.91
C GLU A 177 -8.99 -0.09 21.69
N LEU A 178 -8.50 0.42 20.54
CA LEU A 178 -8.41 -0.34 19.29
C LEU A 178 -7.11 -1.16 19.20
N SER A 179 -6.08 -0.78 19.94
CA SER A 179 -4.79 -1.49 19.90
C SER A 179 -4.90 -2.95 20.35
N ALA A 180 -5.87 -3.27 21.24
CA ALA A 180 -6.14 -4.62 21.66
C ALA A 180 -6.69 -5.48 20.50
N ASP A 181 -7.62 -4.91 19.72
CA ASP A 181 -8.24 -5.61 18.58
C ASP A 181 -7.22 -5.89 17.48
N LEU A 182 -6.20 -5.02 17.31
CA LEU A 182 -5.14 -5.19 16.31
C LEU A 182 -4.26 -6.42 16.58
N ILE A 183 -4.21 -6.93 17.80
CA ILE A 183 -3.47 -8.17 18.14
C ILE A 183 -4.13 -9.37 17.45
N ASP A 184 -5.45 -9.39 17.38
CA ASP A 184 -6.23 -10.47 16.80
C ASP A 184 -6.50 -10.26 15.31
N MET A 185 -6.88 -9.04 14.91
CA MET A 185 -7.26 -8.71 13.53
C MET A 185 -6.06 -8.39 12.64
N GLY A 186 -5.02 -7.76 13.20
CA GLY A 186 -3.76 -7.48 12.51
C GLY A 186 -3.86 -6.44 11.39
N LEU A 187 -3.04 -6.68 10.36
CA LEU A 187 -2.88 -5.80 9.20
C LEU A 187 -3.29 -6.53 7.93
N VAL A 188 -4.00 -5.85 7.04
CA VAL A 188 -4.38 -6.36 5.71
C VAL A 188 -3.64 -5.56 4.65
N LEU A 189 -2.91 -6.26 3.77
CA LEU A 189 -2.13 -5.66 2.67
C LEU A 189 -2.91 -5.73 1.36
N THR A 190 -2.97 -4.60 0.66
CA THR A 190 -3.54 -4.45 -0.68
C THR A 190 -2.59 -3.69 -1.60
N GLY A 191 -2.95 -3.55 -2.87
CA GLY A 191 -2.13 -2.89 -3.87
C GLY A 191 -1.01 -3.78 -4.44
N GLY A 192 -0.39 -3.31 -5.52
CA GLY A 192 0.64 -4.08 -6.23
C GLY A 192 1.90 -4.38 -5.41
N GLY A 193 2.23 -3.51 -4.44
CA GLY A 193 3.37 -3.69 -3.55
C GLY A 193 3.19 -4.84 -2.57
N ALA A 194 1.95 -5.24 -2.26
CA ALA A 194 1.65 -6.41 -1.44
C ALA A 194 2.13 -7.73 -2.07
N LEU A 195 2.36 -7.74 -3.39
CA LEU A 195 2.90 -8.88 -4.12
C LEU A 195 4.43 -9.07 -3.97
N LEU A 196 5.14 -8.12 -3.34
CA LEU A 196 6.56 -8.29 -3.07
C LEU A 196 6.76 -9.48 -2.13
N LYS A 197 7.62 -10.40 -2.52
CA LYS A 197 7.88 -11.63 -1.74
C LYS A 197 8.26 -11.33 -0.28
N ASN A 198 7.64 -12.02 0.65
CA ASN A 198 7.88 -11.95 2.10
C ASN A 198 7.67 -10.56 2.73
N ILE A 199 6.93 -9.65 2.08
CA ILE A 199 6.63 -8.33 2.68
C ILE A 199 5.72 -8.47 3.91
N ASP A 200 4.80 -9.41 3.89
CA ASP A 200 3.95 -9.80 5.01
C ASP A 200 4.78 -10.23 6.22
N LYS A 201 5.78 -11.09 5.98
CA LYS A 201 6.69 -11.55 7.03
C LYS A 201 7.55 -10.43 7.60
N LEU A 202 8.07 -9.54 6.73
CA LEU A 202 8.86 -8.39 7.17
C LEU A 202 8.02 -7.48 8.08
N ILE A 203 6.81 -7.14 7.67
CA ILE A 203 5.91 -6.28 8.44
C ILE A 203 5.52 -6.97 9.75
N SER A 204 5.18 -8.27 9.71
CA SER A 204 4.84 -9.04 10.90
C SER A 204 6.00 -9.13 11.90
N GLN A 205 7.22 -9.34 11.43
CA GLN A 205 8.43 -9.35 12.30
C GLN A 205 8.70 -7.99 12.93
N ASP A 206 8.44 -6.90 12.22
CA ASP A 206 8.72 -5.54 12.67
C ASP A 206 7.66 -4.99 13.61
N THR A 207 6.39 -5.38 13.42
CA THR A 207 5.24 -4.90 14.22
C THR A 207 4.81 -5.87 15.32
N GLY A 208 5.13 -7.14 15.20
CA GLY A 208 4.63 -8.21 16.08
C GLY A 208 3.17 -8.59 15.83
N LEU A 209 2.53 -8.05 14.80
CA LEU A 209 1.13 -8.28 14.47
C LEU A 209 0.95 -9.29 13.33
N PRO A 210 -0.18 -10.02 13.27
CA PRO A 210 -0.49 -10.85 12.11
C PRO A 210 -0.70 -9.97 10.87
N VAL A 211 -0.23 -10.46 9.71
CA VAL A 211 -0.34 -9.76 8.43
C VAL A 211 -0.94 -10.68 7.40
N THR A 212 -2.01 -10.25 6.75
CA THR A 212 -2.71 -10.98 5.70
C THR A 212 -2.62 -10.20 4.39
N ILE A 213 -2.33 -10.89 3.29
CA ILE A 213 -2.38 -10.30 1.94
C ILE A 213 -3.76 -10.61 1.35
N ALA A 214 -4.41 -9.62 0.75
CA ALA A 214 -5.68 -9.80 0.05
C ALA A 214 -5.52 -10.81 -1.12
N ASP A 215 -6.56 -11.58 -1.42
CA ASP A 215 -6.53 -12.60 -2.48
C ASP A 215 -6.20 -12.01 -3.86
N ASP A 216 -6.76 -10.85 -4.19
CA ASP A 216 -6.43 -10.08 -5.40
C ASP A 216 -6.09 -8.62 -5.02
N PRO A 217 -4.84 -8.38 -4.56
CA PRO A 217 -4.47 -7.10 -4.00
C PRO A 217 -4.47 -5.95 -5.01
N LEU A 218 -4.34 -6.25 -6.31
CA LEU A 218 -4.37 -5.24 -7.38
C LEU A 218 -5.78 -4.70 -7.67
N SER A 219 -6.80 -5.51 -7.44
CA SER A 219 -8.18 -5.19 -7.81
C SER A 219 -9.03 -4.68 -6.65
N CYS A 220 -8.50 -4.65 -5.42
CA CYS A 220 -9.26 -4.35 -4.20
C CYS A 220 -10.07 -3.05 -4.29
N VAL A 221 -9.45 -1.94 -4.73
CA VAL A 221 -10.13 -0.64 -4.86
C VAL A 221 -11.28 -0.73 -5.87
N ALA A 222 -11.03 -1.35 -7.04
CA ALA A 222 -12.04 -1.47 -8.10
C ALA A 222 -13.20 -2.37 -7.67
N ILE A 223 -12.92 -3.53 -7.08
CA ILE A 223 -13.93 -4.46 -6.57
C ILE A 223 -14.76 -3.80 -5.46
N GLY A 224 -14.11 -3.13 -4.51
CA GLY A 224 -14.81 -2.52 -3.39
C GLY A 224 -15.68 -1.35 -3.81
N THR A 225 -15.23 -0.52 -4.75
CA THR A 225 -16.07 0.54 -5.33
C THR A 225 -17.23 -0.03 -6.12
N GLY A 226 -17.05 -1.15 -6.86
CA GLY A 226 -18.12 -1.88 -7.50
C GLY A 226 -19.16 -2.41 -6.52
N ARG A 227 -18.73 -3.09 -5.44
CA ARG A 227 -19.63 -3.57 -4.38
C ARG A 227 -20.41 -2.44 -3.72
N ALA A 228 -19.78 -1.28 -3.52
CA ALA A 228 -20.45 -0.12 -2.96
C ALA A 228 -21.59 0.41 -3.88
N LEU A 229 -21.38 0.37 -5.22
CA LEU A 229 -22.41 0.78 -6.18
C LEU A 229 -23.62 -0.18 -6.21
N GLU A 230 -23.39 -1.46 -5.90
CA GLU A 230 -24.43 -2.50 -5.87
C GLU A 230 -25.18 -2.56 -4.53
N ASN A 231 -24.61 -1.97 -3.46
CA ASN A 231 -25.15 -2.01 -2.10
C ASN A 231 -25.33 -0.59 -1.56
N GLU A 232 -26.60 -0.13 -1.51
CA GLU A 232 -26.96 1.24 -1.09
C GLU A 232 -26.57 1.54 0.37
N GLU A 233 -26.65 0.54 1.26
CA GLU A 233 -26.25 0.69 2.67
C GLU A 233 -24.73 0.89 2.78
N LEU A 234 -23.94 0.05 2.10
CA LEU A 234 -22.49 0.18 2.03
C LEU A 234 -22.07 1.51 1.42
N PHE A 235 -22.75 1.93 0.36
CA PHE A 235 -22.50 3.19 -0.31
C PHE A 235 -22.77 4.40 0.59
N SER A 236 -23.85 4.37 1.37
CA SER A 236 -24.16 5.43 2.34
C SER A 236 -23.12 5.52 3.47
N THR A 237 -22.64 4.37 3.97
CA THR A 237 -21.59 4.31 4.98
C THR A 237 -20.26 4.90 4.50
N MET A 238 -19.90 4.69 3.23
CA MET A 238 -18.69 5.25 2.63
C MET A 238 -18.78 6.76 2.38
N LEU A 239 -19.96 7.36 2.49
CA LEU A 239 -20.23 8.77 2.21
C LEU A 239 -20.58 9.58 3.45
N SER A 240 -20.88 8.89 4.55
CA SER A 240 -21.21 9.51 5.86
C SER A 240 -19.93 9.86 6.61
#